data_afc68d31b4782db1b678c874b597c2e4
#
_entry.id   afc68d31b4782db1b678c874b597c2e4
#
_cell.length_a   1.000
_cell.length_b   1.000
_cell.length_c   1.000
_cell.angle_alpha   90.00
_cell.angle_beta   90.00
_cell.angle_gamma   90.00
#
_symmetry.space_group_name_H-M   'P 1'
#
loop_
_entity.id
_entity.type
_entity.pdbx_description
1 polymer ?
#
loop_
_entity_poly.entity_id
_entity_poly.type
_entity_poly.pdbx_seq_one_letter_code
_entity_poly.pdbx_strand_id
1 'polypeptide(L)'
;MEELCYFCLKQLFLEFKVENNSNHIIIRCTSDKLDALVAPELKSLFLHHSNNGANAFVVDLENVKYCDSSGLSALLVGNRILKEKEGKLVIFGINPMVQKIIAISQLDTVFNIFENEQIALNNIK
;
A
#
# COMPACT_ATOMS: atom_id res chain seq x y z
N MET A 1 8.80 26.19 4.75
CA MET A 1 9.32 26.18 3.37
C MET A 1 9.66 24.80 2.87
N GLU A 2 10.40 24.02 3.66
CA GLU A 2 10.71 22.65 3.27
C GLU A 2 9.46 21.79 3.12
N GLU A 3 8.53 21.93 4.04
CA GLU A 3 7.28 21.20 3.98
C GLU A 3 6.49 21.51 2.72
N LEU A 4 6.47 22.78 2.33
CA LEU A 4 5.76 23.21 1.15
C LEU A 4 6.41 22.64 -0.11
N CYS A 5 7.74 22.69 -0.19
CA CYS A 5 8.46 22.13 -1.32
C CYS A 5 8.26 20.64 -1.44
N TYR A 6 8.32 19.95 -0.30
CA TYR A 6 8.09 18.52 -0.27
C TYR A 6 6.67 18.20 -0.76
N PHE A 7 5.70 18.95 -0.30
CA PHE A 7 4.32 18.79 -0.71
C PHE A 7 4.15 18.99 -2.22
N CYS A 8 4.78 20.03 -2.77
CA CYS A 8 4.73 20.30 -4.19
C CYS A 8 5.35 19.16 -5.00
N LEU A 9 6.48 18.64 -4.55
CA LEU A 9 7.11 17.52 -5.21
C LEU A 9 6.22 16.29 -5.19
N LYS A 10 5.56 16.04 -4.08
CA LYS A 10 4.64 14.92 -3.98
C LYS A 10 3.46 15.09 -4.92
N GLN A 11 2.96 16.31 -5.09
CA GLN A 11 1.88 16.58 -6.02
C GLN A 11 2.31 16.30 -7.46
N LEU A 12 3.57 16.63 -7.81
CA LEU A 12 4.07 16.44 -9.16
C LEU A 12 4.37 14.99 -9.50
N PHE A 13 4.83 14.22 -8.51
CA PHE A 13 5.25 12.83 -8.74
C PHE A 13 4.38 11.82 -8.00
N LEU A 14 3.14 12.22 -7.73
CA LEU A 14 2.24 11.42 -6.92
C LEU A 14 1.79 10.18 -7.69
N GLU A 15 2.28 9.03 -7.25
CA GLU A 15 1.87 7.74 -7.79
C GLU A 15 0.83 7.06 -6.88
N PHE A 16 0.42 7.75 -5.83
CA PHE A 16 -0.54 7.21 -4.87
C PHE A 16 -1.54 8.28 -4.49
N LYS A 17 -2.79 7.87 -4.37
CA LYS A 17 -3.83 8.70 -3.79
C LYS A 17 -4.13 8.16 -2.41
N VAL A 18 -4.21 9.06 -1.44
CA VAL A 18 -4.45 8.68 -0.05
C VAL A 18 -5.81 9.20 0.38
N GLU A 19 -6.65 8.30 0.86
CA GLU A 19 -7.96 8.65 1.40
C GLU A 19 -7.96 8.40 2.90
N ASN A 20 -8.13 9.46 3.66
CA ASN A 20 -8.06 9.41 5.11
C ASN A 20 -9.46 9.23 5.68
N ASN A 21 -9.68 8.11 6.32
CA ASN A 21 -10.96 7.81 6.96
C ASN A 21 -10.75 7.68 8.47
N SER A 22 -11.83 7.71 9.24
CA SER A 22 -11.71 7.70 10.69
C SER A 22 -11.02 6.46 11.25
N ASN A 23 -11.20 5.31 10.60
CA ASN A 23 -10.69 4.04 11.11
C ASN A 23 -9.58 3.44 10.26
N HIS A 24 -9.32 4.01 9.08
CA HIS A 24 -8.35 3.42 8.17
C HIS A 24 -7.87 4.42 7.14
N ILE A 25 -6.76 4.08 6.50
CA ILE A 25 -6.19 4.88 5.42
C ILE A 25 -6.26 4.03 4.16
N ILE A 26 -6.84 4.55 3.10
CA ILE A 26 -6.82 3.88 1.81
C ILE A 26 -5.70 4.48 0.97
N ILE A 27 -4.82 3.62 0.49
CA ILE A 27 -3.71 4.04 -0.38
C ILE A 27 -3.95 3.40 -1.74
N ARG A 28 -4.22 4.24 -2.75
CA ARG A 28 -4.48 3.78 -4.11
C ARG A 28 -3.29 4.04 -4.98
N CYS A 29 -2.73 2.99 -5.55
CA CYS A 29 -1.62 3.13 -6.48
C CYS A 29 -2.17 3.51 -7.85
N THR A 30 -1.74 4.66 -8.37
CA THR A 30 -2.18 5.13 -9.68
C THR A 30 -1.20 4.72 -10.79
N SER A 31 -0.02 4.25 -10.42
CA SER A 31 0.96 3.75 -11.39
C SER A 31 0.58 2.35 -11.85
N ASP A 32 0.92 2.01 -13.07
CA ASP A 32 0.75 0.65 -13.57
C ASP A 32 1.87 -0.29 -13.13
N LYS A 33 2.91 0.26 -12.51
CA LYS A 33 4.05 -0.52 -12.00
C LYS A 33 4.31 -0.16 -10.55
N LEU A 34 4.48 -1.17 -9.73
CA LEU A 34 4.93 -0.99 -8.35
C LEU A 34 6.37 -1.52 -8.30
N ASP A 35 7.30 -0.65 -8.64
CA ASP A 35 8.71 -1.00 -8.83
C ASP A 35 9.62 -0.13 -7.99
N ALA A 36 10.93 -0.20 -8.26
CA ALA A 36 11.93 0.52 -7.48
C ALA A 36 11.77 2.05 -7.53
N LEU A 37 11.13 2.58 -8.57
CA LEU A 37 10.92 4.02 -8.68
C LEU A 37 9.78 4.49 -7.79
N VAL A 38 8.81 3.65 -7.55
CA VAL A 38 7.57 3.98 -6.85
C VAL A 38 7.59 3.49 -5.40
N ALA A 39 8.29 2.39 -5.14
CA ALA A 39 8.32 1.75 -3.82
C ALA A 39 8.74 2.67 -2.67
N PRO A 40 9.75 3.56 -2.84
CA PRO A 40 10.13 4.44 -1.73
C PRO A 40 9.00 5.36 -1.28
N GLU A 41 8.18 5.83 -2.21
CA GLU A 41 7.04 6.67 -1.86
C GLU A 41 6.03 5.89 -1.02
N LEU A 42 5.77 4.64 -1.40
CA LEU A 42 4.85 3.79 -0.66
C LEU A 42 5.34 3.54 0.77
N LYS A 43 6.63 3.26 0.92
CA LYS A 43 7.22 3.09 2.26
C LYS A 43 7.06 4.34 3.10
N SER A 44 7.30 5.51 2.50
CA SER A 44 7.15 6.77 3.20
C SER A 44 5.72 7.00 3.65
N LEU A 45 4.75 6.65 2.83
CA LEU A 45 3.34 6.79 3.18
C LEU A 45 2.98 5.91 4.35
N PHE A 46 3.45 4.66 4.36
CA PHE A 46 3.19 3.76 5.47
C PHE A 46 3.76 4.32 6.78
N LEU A 47 5.00 4.78 6.74
CA LEU A 47 5.65 5.33 7.93
C LEU A 47 4.95 6.60 8.41
N HIS A 48 4.66 7.51 7.48
CA HIS A 48 4.03 8.78 7.83
C HIS A 48 2.68 8.58 8.51
N HIS A 49 1.81 7.80 7.89
CA HIS A 49 0.47 7.61 8.42
C HIS A 49 0.46 6.75 9.67
N SER A 50 1.36 5.79 9.76
CA SER A 50 1.50 4.99 10.97
C SER A 50 1.94 5.85 12.15
N ASN A 51 2.90 6.74 11.92
CA ASN A 51 3.38 7.65 12.96
C ASN A 51 2.29 8.63 13.40
N ASN A 52 1.31 8.87 12.55
CA ASN A 52 0.18 9.74 12.87
C ASN A 52 -1.03 8.98 13.41
N GLY A 53 -0.84 7.74 13.82
CA GLY A 53 -1.87 6.99 14.52
C GLY A 53 -2.69 6.03 13.70
N ALA A 54 -2.39 5.87 12.42
CA ALA A 54 -3.15 4.94 11.59
C ALA A 54 -2.90 3.49 12.03
N ASN A 55 -3.97 2.73 12.18
CA ASN A 55 -3.92 1.33 12.59
C ASN A 55 -4.35 0.37 11.50
N ALA A 56 -4.90 0.87 10.41
CA ALA A 56 -5.35 0.02 9.32
C ALA A 56 -5.05 0.69 7.99
N PHE A 57 -4.44 -0.07 7.10
CA PHE A 57 -4.20 0.37 5.73
C PHE A 57 -4.94 -0.54 4.76
N VAL A 58 -5.59 0.08 3.79
CA VAL A 58 -6.21 -0.62 2.67
C VAL A 58 -5.44 -0.20 1.42
N VAL A 59 -4.80 -1.14 0.77
CA VAL A 59 -3.97 -0.85 -0.40
C VAL A 59 -4.70 -1.31 -1.66
N ASP A 60 -4.94 -0.35 -2.55
CA ASP A 60 -5.61 -0.58 -3.81
C ASP A 60 -4.59 -0.76 -4.92
N LEU A 61 -4.51 -1.94 -5.48
CA LEU A 61 -3.58 -2.27 -6.56
C LEU A 61 -4.30 -2.59 -7.87
N GLU A 62 -5.52 -2.11 -8.03
CA GLU A 62 -6.31 -2.41 -9.24
C GLU A 62 -5.65 -1.93 -10.53
N ASN A 63 -4.89 -0.84 -10.46
CA ASN A 63 -4.22 -0.27 -11.63
C ASN A 63 -2.82 -0.84 -11.85
N VAL A 64 -2.32 -1.62 -10.91
CA VAL A 64 -0.96 -2.16 -10.99
C VAL A 64 -0.95 -3.40 -11.86
N LYS A 65 -0.17 -3.34 -12.94
CA LYS A 65 -0.03 -4.45 -13.86
C LYS A 65 1.21 -5.29 -13.58
N TYR A 66 2.18 -4.70 -12.91
CA TYR A 66 3.46 -5.34 -12.64
C TYR A 66 3.99 -4.89 -11.28
N CYS A 67 4.60 -5.82 -10.56
CA CYS A 67 5.20 -5.56 -9.26
C CYS A 67 6.51 -6.34 -9.20
N ASP A 68 7.60 -5.67 -8.83
CA ASP A 68 8.88 -6.34 -8.67
C ASP A 68 9.19 -6.54 -7.17
N SER A 69 10.40 -7.02 -6.89
CA SER A 69 10.80 -7.27 -5.51
C SER A 69 10.82 -6.01 -4.65
N SER A 70 11.10 -4.85 -5.25
CA SER A 70 11.08 -3.59 -4.53
C SER A 70 9.67 -3.24 -4.08
N GLY A 71 8.68 -3.45 -4.96
CA GLY A 71 7.29 -3.22 -4.62
C GLY A 71 6.80 -4.15 -3.53
N LEU A 72 7.15 -5.44 -3.64
CA LEU A 72 6.79 -6.40 -2.61
C LEU A 72 7.42 -6.06 -1.27
N SER A 73 8.67 -5.59 -1.31
CA SER A 73 9.38 -5.16 -0.10
C SER A 73 8.66 -4.00 0.58
N ALA A 74 8.18 -3.05 -0.21
CA ALA A 74 7.44 -1.91 0.34
C ALA A 74 6.16 -2.37 1.04
N LEU A 75 5.43 -3.30 0.43
CA LEU A 75 4.23 -3.85 1.04
C LEU A 75 4.54 -4.60 2.33
N LEU A 76 5.66 -5.33 2.35
CA LEU A 76 6.10 -6.03 3.56
C LEU A 76 6.43 -5.05 4.68
N VAL A 77 7.05 -3.92 4.36
CA VAL A 77 7.35 -2.89 5.35
C VAL A 77 6.06 -2.39 6.00
N GLY A 78 5.05 -2.10 5.18
CA GLY A 78 3.75 -1.66 5.70
C GLY A 78 3.11 -2.71 6.58
N ASN A 79 3.15 -3.96 6.15
CA ASN A 79 2.57 -5.05 6.92
C ASN A 79 3.26 -5.20 8.28
N ARG A 80 4.58 -5.10 8.30
CA ARG A 80 5.35 -5.22 9.54
C ARG A 80 5.05 -4.08 10.50
N ILE A 81 5.02 -2.85 9.97
CA ILE A 81 4.74 -1.67 10.79
C ILE A 81 3.40 -1.81 11.51
N LEU A 82 2.36 -2.21 10.79
CA LEU A 82 1.05 -2.34 11.39
C LEU A 82 0.94 -3.53 12.33
N LYS A 83 1.65 -4.61 12.01
CA LYS A 83 1.62 -5.79 12.87
C LYS A 83 2.19 -5.49 14.26
N GLU A 84 3.20 -4.66 14.32
CA GLU A 84 3.80 -4.24 15.59
C GLU A 84 2.83 -3.41 16.44
N LYS A 85 1.88 -2.76 15.78
CA LYS A 85 0.86 -1.94 16.44
C LYS A 85 -0.45 -2.69 16.64
N GLU A 86 -0.46 -3.97 16.35
CA GLU A 86 -1.67 -4.80 16.36
C GLU A 86 -2.71 -4.30 15.36
N GLY A 87 -2.24 -3.63 14.32
CA GLY A 87 -3.07 -3.14 13.24
C GLY A 87 -3.18 -4.15 12.12
N LYS A 88 -3.76 -3.72 11.02
CA LYS A 88 -4.00 -4.60 9.89
C LYS A 88 -3.76 -3.91 8.57
N LEU A 89 -3.08 -4.59 7.67
CA LEU A 89 -2.91 -4.15 6.29
C LEU A 89 -3.63 -5.14 5.38
N VAL A 90 -4.52 -4.64 4.54
CA VAL A 90 -5.23 -5.47 3.55
C VAL A 90 -4.97 -4.92 2.16
N ILE A 91 -4.94 -5.80 1.18
CA ILE A 91 -4.68 -5.47 -0.22
C ILE A 91 -5.84 -5.98 -1.05
N PHE A 92 -6.24 -5.23 -2.06
CA PHE A 92 -7.29 -5.70 -2.95
C PHE A 92 -7.01 -5.34 -4.39
N GLY A 93 -7.67 -6.05 -5.29
CA GLY A 93 -7.68 -5.73 -6.70
C GLY A 93 -6.43 -6.12 -7.47
N ILE A 94 -5.65 -7.09 -6.97
CA ILE A 94 -4.46 -7.50 -7.72
C ILE A 94 -4.86 -8.28 -8.97
N ASN A 95 -4.12 -8.06 -10.06
CA ASN A 95 -4.37 -8.78 -11.29
C ASN A 95 -3.65 -10.14 -11.26
N PRO A 96 -3.95 -11.04 -12.21
CA PRO A 96 -3.34 -12.38 -12.21
C PRO A 96 -1.81 -12.37 -12.27
N MET A 97 -1.21 -11.41 -12.94
CA MET A 97 0.25 -11.31 -13.02
C MET A 97 0.85 -11.00 -11.65
N VAL A 98 0.29 -10.01 -10.96
CA VAL A 98 0.76 -9.62 -9.63
C VAL A 98 0.51 -10.77 -8.64
N GLN A 99 -0.65 -11.42 -8.76
CA GLN A 99 -0.97 -12.55 -7.90
C GLN A 99 0.05 -13.67 -8.06
N LYS A 100 0.46 -13.94 -9.29
CA LYS A 100 1.46 -14.97 -9.58
C LYS A 100 2.81 -14.63 -8.95
N ILE A 101 3.21 -13.37 -9.05
CA ILE A 101 4.47 -12.90 -8.46
C ILE A 101 4.44 -13.07 -6.94
N ILE A 102 3.33 -12.71 -6.33
CA ILE A 102 3.17 -12.87 -4.87
C ILE A 102 3.24 -14.35 -4.47
N ALA A 103 2.59 -15.21 -5.23
CA ALA A 103 2.57 -16.64 -4.95
C ALA A 103 3.96 -17.26 -5.09
N ILE A 104 4.69 -16.90 -6.15
CA ILE A 104 6.06 -17.40 -6.37
C ILE A 104 6.98 -16.96 -5.23
N SER A 105 6.76 -15.76 -4.70
CA SER A 105 7.56 -15.24 -3.60
C SER A 105 7.10 -15.79 -2.25
N GLN A 106 6.07 -16.64 -2.23
CA GLN A 106 5.51 -17.23 -1.02
C GLN A 106 4.96 -16.19 -0.04
N LEU A 107 4.51 -15.06 -0.57
CA LEU A 107 3.95 -13.98 0.24
C LEU A 107 2.43 -14.00 0.29
N ASP A 108 1.82 -14.93 -0.42
CA ASP A 108 0.37 -15.09 -0.41
C ASP A 108 -0.15 -15.53 0.96
N THR A 109 0.70 -16.12 1.81
CA THR A 109 0.34 -16.47 3.17
C THR A 109 0.61 -15.33 4.16
N VAL A 110 1.36 -14.32 3.73
CA VAL A 110 1.73 -13.19 4.59
C VAL A 110 0.74 -12.03 4.45
N PHE A 111 0.34 -11.75 3.22
CA PHE A 111 -0.58 -10.64 2.93
C PHE A 111 -2.03 -11.08 3.02
N ASN A 112 -2.89 -10.17 3.48
CA ASN A 112 -4.33 -10.34 3.45
C ASN A 112 -4.85 -9.73 2.14
N ILE A 113 -5.16 -10.59 1.17
CA ILE A 113 -5.53 -10.16 -0.17
C ILE A 113 -6.99 -10.47 -0.45
N PHE A 114 -7.70 -9.50 -0.98
CA PHE A 114 -9.13 -9.62 -1.27
C PHE A 114 -9.41 -9.21 -2.71
N GLU A 115 -10.56 -9.63 -3.21
CA GLU A 115 -10.93 -9.39 -4.60
C GLU A 115 -11.27 -7.92 -4.89
N ASN A 116 -11.97 -7.27 -3.97
CA ASN A 116 -12.43 -5.92 -4.19
C ASN A 116 -12.42 -5.11 -2.90
N GLU A 117 -12.67 -3.82 -3.04
CA GLU A 117 -12.63 -2.88 -1.94
C GLU A 117 -13.64 -3.21 -0.84
N GLN A 118 -14.84 -3.57 -1.23
CA GLN A 118 -15.89 -3.84 -0.26
C GLN A 118 -15.52 -4.98 0.68
N ILE A 119 -15.00 -6.06 0.11
CA ILE A 119 -14.57 -7.21 0.91
C ILE A 119 -13.38 -6.83 1.79
N ALA A 120 -12.44 -6.08 1.24
CA ALA A 120 -11.27 -5.63 2.01
C ALA A 120 -11.71 -4.78 3.21
N LEU A 121 -12.60 -3.82 2.98
CA LEU A 121 -13.08 -2.95 4.05
C LEU A 121 -13.82 -3.73 5.14
N ASN A 122 -14.55 -4.76 4.75
CA ASN A 122 -15.27 -5.59 5.72
C ASN A 122 -14.31 -6.37 6.62
N ASN A 123 -13.07 -6.56 6.18
CA ASN A 123 -12.10 -7.35 6.91
C ASN A 123 -11.14 -6.55 7.77
N ILE A 124 -11.25 -5.22 7.78
CA ILE A 124 -10.42 -4.39 8.65
C ILE A 124 -11.13 -3.99 9.95
N LYS A 125 -12.38 -4.30 10.06
CA LYS A 125 -13.18 -3.96 11.22
C LYS A 125 -12.94 -4.88 12.41
#